data_ffd0e2327fcea88483dcf880a94f62c0
#
_entry.id   ffd0e2327fcea88483dcf880a94f62c0
#
_cell.length_a   1.000
_cell.length_b   1.000
_cell.length_c   1.000
_cell.angle_alpha   90.00
_cell.angle_beta   90.00
_cell.angle_gamma   90.00
#
_symmetry.space_group_name_H-M   'P 1'
#
loop_
_entity.id
_entity.type
_entity.pdbx_description
1 polymer ?
#
loop_
_entity_poly.entity_id
_entity_poly.type
_entity_poly.pdbx_seq_one_letter_code
_entity_poly.pdbx_strand_id
1 'polypeptide(L)'
;PKPSSAASDVYKRQAYDNGDYIFVAMDRHDEGDTFHPETKLFPPHNIAGTAGRELYGKLAGVYDAIKDDHRVFWMDKRHYSAFSGTDLDIRLRERRVTTVVLTGVLTDICVLHTAIDAYNLGYDIEVVESATASLTTEAHDFAIGHFKNVLGATIVE
;
A
#
# COMPACT_ATOMS: atom_id res chain seq x y z
N PRO A 1 -1.61 19.08 5.63
CA PRO A 1 -1.60 17.85 4.84
C PRO A 1 -0.40 17.01 5.21
N LYS A 2 -0.62 15.71 5.40
CA LYS A 2 0.52 14.83 5.72
C LYS A 2 1.45 14.78 4.50
N PRO A 3 2.77 14.92 4.68
CA PRO A 3 3.74 14.94 3.56
C PRO A 3 3.62 13.74 2.63
N SER A 4 3.27 12.58 3.17
CA SER A 4 3.12 11.33 2.43
C SER A 4 2.02 11.33 1.36
N SER A 5 0.97 12.15 1.50
CA SER A 5 -0.10 12.17 0.48
C SER A 5 0.33 12.92 -0.78
N ALA A 6 1.11 13.99 -0.64
CA ALA A 6 1.61 14.77 -1.78
C ALA A 6 2.68 14.00 -2.57
N ALA A 7 3.58 13.28 -1.91
CA ALA A 7 4.60 12.48 -2.60
C ALA A 7 3.99 11.23 -3.25
N SER A 8 2.97 10.62 -2.63
CA SER A 8 2.33 9.41 -3.14
C SER A 8 1.59 9.64 -4.48
N ASP A 9 0.95 10.79 -4.67
CA ASP A 9 0.28 11.10 -5.94
C ASP A 9 1.29 11.32 -7.06
N VAL A 10 2.37 12.05 -6.79
CA VAL A 10 3.44 12.30 -7.77
C VAL A 10 4.10 10.97 -8.16
N TYR A 11 4.47 10.14 -7.19
CA TYR A 11 5.16 8.89 -7.46
C TYR A 11 4.28 7.91 -8.25
N LYS A 12 3.01 7.75 -7.89
CA LYS A 12 2.08 6.88 -8.63
C LYS A 12 1.85 7.36 -10.06
N ARG A 13 1.79 8.66 -10.27
CA ARG A 13 1.69 9.21 -11.61
C ARG A 13 2.93 8.91 -12.45
N GLN A 14 4.13 9.08 -11.87
CA GLN A 14 5.40 8.78 -12.54
C GLN A 14 5.51 7.28 -12.88
N ALA A 15 5.17 6.40 -11.92
CA ALA A 15 5.18 4.96 -12.15
C ALA A 15 4.23 4.57 -13.29
N TYR A 16 3.02 5.12 -13.31
CA TYR A 16 2.08 4.89 -14.40
C TYR A 16 2.62 5.37 -15.75
N ASP A 17 3.19 6.58 -15.81
CA ASP A 17 3.78 7.16 -17.03
C ASP A 17 5.00 6.35 -17.50
N ASN A 18 5.72 5.70 -16.61
CA ASN A 18 6.82 4.78 -16.92
C ASN A 18 6.36 3.41 -17.45
N GLY A 19 5.07 3.12 -17.41
CA GLY A 19 4.51 1.86 -17.89
C GLY A 19 4.36 0.77 -16.82
N ASP A 20 4.53 1.12 -15.55
CA ASP A 20 4.38 0.18 -14.44
C ASP A 20 2.92 -0.22 -14.20
N TYR A 21 2.73 -1.38 -13.58
CA TYR A 21 1.44 -1.81 -13.05
C TYR A 21 1.16 -1.12 -11.72
N ILE A 22 -0.05 -0.61 -11.55
CA ILE A 22 -0.48 0.09 -10.33
C ILE A 22 -1.51 -0.75 -9.58
N PHE A 23 -1.21 -1.12 -8.35
CA PHE A 23 -2.14 -1.80 -7.45
C PHE A 23 -2.49 -0.88 -6.30
N VAL A 24 -3.76 -0.52 -6.20
CA VAL A 24 -4.30 0.24 -5.08
C VAL A 24 -4.90 -0.76 -4.10
N ALA A 25 -4.11 -1.15 -3.09
CA ALA A 25 -4.55 -2.06 -2.04
C ALA A 25 -5.18 -1.25 -0.90
N MET A 26 -6.51 -1.34 -0.79
CA MET A 26 -7.29 -0.54 0.15
C MET A 26 -7.94 -1.43 1.21
N ASP A 27 -7.79 -1.05 2.47
CA ASP A 27 -8.47 -1.71 3.56
C ASP A 27 -9.98 -1.68 3.39
N ARG A 28 -10.61 -2.80 3.68
CA ARG A 28 -12.04 -2.93 3.67
C ARG A 28 -12.56 -3.45 4.99
N HIS A 29 -13.39 -2.64 5.63
CA HIS A 29 -14.24 -3.05 6.74
C HIS A 29 -15.69 -3.04 6.27
N ASP A 30 -16.47 -3.99 6.74
CA ASP A 30 -17.91 -4.01 6.50
C ASP A 30 -18.63 -3.59 7.80
N GLU A 31 -19.71 -2.82 7.67
CA GLU A 31 -20.44 -2.33 8.83
C GLU A 31 -20.95 -3.51 9.68
N GLY A 32 -20.69 -3.47 10.98
CA GLY A 32 -21.11 -4.52 11.92
C GLY A 32 -20.30 -5.81 11.87
N ASP A 33 -19.23 -5.89 11.08
CA ASP A 33 -18.34 -7.07 11.08
C ASP A 33 -17.47 -7.12 12.34
N THR A 34 -17.87 -7.97 13.28
CA THR A 34 -17.13 -8.18 14.53
C THR A 34 -15.99 -9.20 14.40
N PHE A 35 -15.85 -9.86 13.27
CA PHE A 35 -14.80 -10.85 13.00
C PHE A 35 -13.58 -10.28 12.30
N HIS A 36 -13.64 -9.03 11.84
CA HIS A 36 -12.47 -8.37 11.26
C HIS A 36 -11.36 -8.28 12.31
N PRO A 37 -10.09 -8.65 11.98
CA PRO A 37 -9.01 -8.74 12.96
C PRO A 37 -8.72 -7.41 13.68
N GLU A 38 -8.95 -6.28 13.03
CA GLU A 38 -8.69 -4.96 13.59
C GLU A 38 -9.81 -4.43 14.51
N THR A 39 -10.97 -5.06 14.55
CA THR A 39 -12.14 -4.59 15.32
C THR A 39 -11.85 -4.37 16.80
N LYS A 40 -10.91 -5.13 17.37
CA LYS A 40 -10.51 -5.02 18.77
C LYS A 40 -9.35 -4.05 19.02
N LEU A 41 -8.72 -3.54 17.99
CA LEU A 41 -7.48 -2.78 18.05
C LEU A 41 -7.67 -1.32 17.64
N PHE A 42 -8.55 -1.06 16.69
CA PHE A 42 -8.77 0.25 16.11
C PHE A 42 -10.26 0.60 16.05
N PRO A 43 -10.61 1.90 16.14
CA PRO A 43 -11.98 2.33 15.89
C PRO A 43 -12.39 2.02 14.44
N PRO A 44 -13.70 1.93 14.16
CA PRO A 44 -14.19 1.69 12.79
C PRO A 44 -13.64 2.71 11.80
N HIS A 45 -13.08 2.21 10.70
CA HIS A 45 -12.49 3.02 9.62
C HIS A 45 -12.59 2.28 8.29
N ASN A 46 -12.37 2.95 7.18
CA ASN A 46 -12.41 2.36 5.84
C ASN A 46 -13.63 1.45 5.58
N ILE A 47 -14.80 1.88 6.07
CA ILE A 47 -16.03 1.10 5.94
C ILE A 47 -16.51 1.17 4.49
N ALA A 48 -16.84 0.01 3.90
CA ALA A 48 -17.32 -0.11 2.54
C ALA A 48 -18.55 0.78 2.29
N GLY A 49 -18.55 1.49 1.17
CA GLY A 49 -19.64 2.39 0.79
C GLY A 49 -19.64 3.76 1.49
N THR A 50 -18.63 4.08 2.30
CA THR A 50 -18.50 5.40 2.94
C THR A 50 -17.37 6.23 2.33
N ALA A 51 -17.48 7.56 2.44
CA ALA A 51 -16.45 8.50 2.00
C ALA A 51 -15.11 8.31 2.75
N GLY A 52 -15.13 7.73 3.95
CA GLY A 52 -13.91 7.43 4.72
C GLY A 52 -12.99 6.42 4.04
N ARG A 53 -13.47 5.70 3.02
CA ARG A 53 -12.71 4.73 2.23
C ARG A 53 -12.22 5.29 0.90
N GLU A 54 -12.53 6.50 0.57
CA GLU A 54 -12.08 7.12 -0.68
C GLU A 54 -10.60 7.54 -0.59
N LEU A 55 -9.91 7.57 -1.73
CA LEU A 55 -8.56 8.08 -1.80
C LEU A 55 -8.55 9.57 -1.45
N TYR A 56 -7.55 9.99 -0.68
CA TYR A 56 -7.47 11.34 -0.15
C TYR A 56 -6.75 12.30 -1.12
N GLY A 57 -7.30 13.50 -1.23
CA GLY A 57 -6.63 14.64 -1.87
C GLY A 57 -6.33 14.41 -3.36
N LYS A 58 -5.16 14.84 -3.79
CA LYS A 58 -4.73 14.75 -5.19
C LYS A 58 -4.61 13.31 -5.69
N LEU A 59 -4.37 12.35 -4.80
CA LEU A 59 -4.29 10.93 -5.17
C LEU A 59 -5.60 10.42 -5.77
N ALA A 60 -6.74 10.90 -5.28
CA ALA A 60 -8.05 10.57 -5.87
C ALA A 60 -8.13 11.01 -7.33
N GLY A 61 -7.68 12.23 -7.64
CA GLY A 61 -7.65 12.75 -9.01
C GLY A 61 -6.70 11.98 -9.93
N VAL A 62 -5.52 11.58 -9.43
CA VAL A 62 -4.58 10.73 -10.18
C VAL A 62 -5.23 9.38 -10.49
N TYR A 63 -5.82 8.73 -9.49
CA TYR A 63 -6.49 7.45 -9.67
C TYR A 63 -7.66 7.55 -10.67
N ASP A 64 -8.52 8.55 -10.53
CA ASP A 64 -9.65 8.76 -11.44
C ASP A 64 -9.22 8.93 -12.90
N ALA A 65 -8.07 9.53 -13.12
CA ALA A 65 -7.52 9.75 -14.47
C ALA A 65 -6.98 8.45 -15.11
N ILE A 66 -6.62 7.43 -14.32
CA ILE A 66 -5.94 6.22 -14.81
C ILE A 66 -6.69 4.91 -14.53
N LYS A 67 -7.74 4.92 -13.72
CA LYS A 67 -8.40 3.72 -13.19
C LYS A 67 -8.97 2.76 -14.25
N ASP A 68 -9.26 3.27 -15.45
CA ASP A 68 -9.81 2.48 -16.55
C ASP A 68 -8.72 1.83 -17.42
N ASP A 69 -7.44 2.10 -17.15
CA ASP A 69 -6.32 1.44 -17.83
C ASP A 69 -6.15 0.01 -17.31
N HIS A 70 -5.87 -0.94 -18.22
CA HIS A 70 -5.67 -2.36 -17.92
C HIS A 70 -4.47 -2.66 -17.01
N ARG A 71 -3.61 -1.67 -16.74
CA ARG A 71 -2.47 -1.76 -15.83
C ARG A 71 -2.80 -1.29 -14.41
N VAL A 72 -4.01 -0.80 -14.17
CA VAL A 72 -4.43 -0.22 -12.87
C VAL A 72 -5.47 -1.11 -12.22
N PHE A 73 -5.21 -1.52 -10.99
CA PHE A 73 -6.04 -2.45 -10.24
C PHE A 73 -6.42 -1.87 -8.89
N TRP A 74 -7.72 -1.89 -8.58
CA TRP A 74 -8.20 -1.70 -7.23
C TRP A 74 -8.35 -3.04 -6.54
N MET A 75 -7.83 -3.16 -5.32
CA MET A 75 -7.90 -4.39 -4.53
C MET A 75 -8.38 -4.09 -3.12
N ASP A 76 -9.42 -4.77 -2.72
CA ASP A 76 -9.87 -4.77 -1.33
C ASP A 76 -9.03 -5.76 -0.52
N LYS A 77 -8.58 -5.34 0.65
CA LYS A 77 -7.88 -6.22 1.59
C LYS A 77 -8.48 -6.12 2.99
N ARG A 78 -8.41 -7.21 3.75
CA ARG A 78 -8.94 -7.31 5.12
C ARG A 78 -7.85 -7.46 6.17
N HIS A 79 -6.62 -7.67 5.76
CA HIS A 79 -5.44 -7.80 6.62
C HIS A 79 -4.44 -6.71 6.30
N TYR A 80 -3.44 -6.51 7.16
CA TYR A 80 -2.43 -5.47 6.95
C TYR A 80 -1.68 -5.65 5.63
N SER A 81 -1.21 -6.88 5.38
CA SER A 81 -0.50 -7.17 4.14
C SER A 81 -1.43 -7.17 2.92
N ALA A 82 -0.99 -6.56 1.85
CA ALA A 82 -1.67 -6.59 0.57
C ALA A 82 -1.69 -7.99 -0.08
N PHE A 83 -0.83 -8.90 0.35
CA PHE A 83 -0.80 -10.28 -0.12
C PHE A 83 -1.76 -11.21 0.64
N SER A 84 -2.11 -10.87 1.87
CA SER A 84 -2.87 -11.74 2.75
C SER A 84 -4.34 -11.83 2.35
N GLY A 85 -4.75 -13.00 1.85
CA GLY A 85 -6.13 -13.26 1.45
C GLY A 85 -6.57 -12.54 0.16
N THR A 86 -5.62 -12.09 -0.65
CA THR A 86 -5.87 -11.45 -1.95
C THR A 86 -5.27 -12.26 -3.09
N ASP A 87 -5.55 -11.88 -4.32
CA ASP A 87 -4.96 -12.46 -5.52
C ASP A 87 -3.72 -11.70 -6.02
N LEU A 88 -3.10 -10.83 -5.17
CA LEU A 88 -1.99 -9.97 -5.58
C LEU A 88 -0.81 -10.78 -6.13
N ASP A 89 -0.34 -11.81 -5.41
CA ASP A 89 0.78 -12.63 -5.86
C ASP A 89 0.50 -13.30 -7.20
N ILE A 90 -0.70 -13.81 -7.39
CA ILE A 90 -1.14 -14.42 -8.66
C ILE A 90 -1.02 -13.40 -9.78
N ARG A 91 -1.57 -12.20 -9.60
CA ARG A 91 -1.55 -11.14 -10.62
C ARG A 91 -0.14 -10.67 -10.95
N LEU A 92 0.72 -10.55 -9.96
CA LEU A 92 2.12 -10.17 -10.16
C LEU A 92 2.88 -11.24 -10.94
N ARG A 93 2.72 -12.54 -10.60
CA ARG A 93 3.35 -13.66 -11.29
C ARG A 93 2.91 -13.77 -12.75
N GLU A 94 1.61 -13.63 -13.02
CA GLU A 94 1.08 -13.62 -14.39
C GLU A 94 1.74 -12.56 -15.28
N ARG A 95 2.14 -11.44 -14.69
CA ARG A 95 2.80 -10.31 -15.36
C ARG A 95 4.31 -10.36 -15.29
N ARG A 96 4.87 -11.44 -14.73
CA ARG A 96 6.32 -11.61 -14.54
C ARG A 96 6.97 -10.45 -13.77
N VAL A 97 6.24 -9.86 -12.85
CA VAL A 97 6.76 -8.83 -11.96
C VAL A 97 7.73 -9.49 -10.98
N THR A 98 8.92 -8.92 -10.84
CA THR A 98 9.95 -9.37 -9.92
C THR A 98 10.24 -8.36 -8.82
N THR A 99 9.90 -7.10 -9.02
CA THR A 99 10.13 -6.01 -8.08
C THR A 99 8.81 -5.34 -7.71
N VAL A 100 8.58 -5.14 -6.44
CA VAL A 100 7.45 -4.38 -5.93
C VAL A 100 7.93 -3.07 -5.31
N VAL A 101 7.27 -1.97 -5.67
CA VAL A 101 7.54 -0.65 -5.14
C VAL A 101 6.40 -0.27 -4.18
N LEU A 102 6.74 -0.06 -2.92
CA LEU A 102 5.77 0.14 -1.86
C LEU A 102 5.64 1.63 -1.49
N THR A 103 4.41 2.08 -1.41
CA THR A 103 4.02 3.42 -0.95
C THR A 103 2.78 3.31 -0.07
N GLY A 104 2.47 4.36 0.67
CA GLY A 104 1.21 4.44 1.41
C GLY A 104 1.39 4.48 2.92
N VAL A 105 0.32 4.15 3.63
CA VAL A 105 0.24 4.25 5.09
C VAL A 105 -0.43 3.00 5.69
N LEU A 106 -0.03 2.61 6.89
CA LEU A 106 1.05 3.14 7.71
C LEU A 106 2.35 2.38 7.41
N THR A 107 3.49 3.07 7.48
CA THR A 107 4.80 2.50 7.16
C THR A 107 5.10 1.24 7.98
N ASP A 108 4.85 1.30 9.29
CA ASP A 108 5.12 0.24 10.27
C ASP A 108 4.01 -0.83 10.38
N ILE A 109 2.90 -0.65 9.68
CA ILE A 109 1.79 -1.61 9.70
C ILE A 109 1.56 -2.20 8.32
N CYS A 110 0.71 -1.61 7.49
CA CYS A 110 0.34 -2.21 6.20
C CYS A 110 1.52 -2.32 5.24
N VAL A 111 2.38 -1.29 5.17
CA VAL A 111 3.55 -1.30 4.29
C VAL A 111 4.57 -2.32 4.77
N LEU A 112 4.86 -2.37 6.09
CA LEU A 112 5.80 -3.33 6.66
C LEU A 112 5.33 -4.78 6.48
N HIS A 113 4.07 -5.08 6.78
CA HIS A 113 3.55 -6.44 6.61
C HIS A 113 3.54 -6.87 5.13
N THR A 114 3.22 -5.94 4.22
CA THR A 114 3.30 -6.20 2.78
C THR A 114 4.74 -6.48 2.34
N ALA A 115 5.71 -5.72 2.84
CA ALA A 115 7.12 -5.93 2.55
C ALA A 115 7.64 -7.29 3.08
N ILE A 116 7.23 -7.70 4.27
CA ILE A 116 7.58 -9.00 4.85
C ILE A 116 7.06 -10.14 3.97
N ASP A 117 5.81 -10.07 3.52
CA ASP A 117 5.25 -11.09 2.64
C ASP A 117 5.93 -11.06 1.26
N ALA A 118 6.21 -9.89 0.71
CA ALA A 118 6.95 -9.77 -0.54
C ALA A 118 8.34 -10.42 -0.44
N TYR A 119 9.06 -10.18 0.67
CA TYR A 119 10.35 -10.83 0.96
C TYR A 119 10.22 -12.36 0.98
N ASN A 120 9.25 -12.88 1.72
CA ASN A 120 9.01 -14.32 1.83
C ASN A 120 8.60 -14.97 0.50
N LEU A 121 7.94 -14.21 -0.38
CA LEU A 121 7.55 -14.63 -1.72
C LEU A 121 8.66 -14.47 -2.77
N GLY A 122 9.80 -13.88 -2.39
CA GLY A 122 10.98 -13.75 -3.26
C GLY A 122 10.93 -12.56 -4.23
N TYR A 123 10.18 -11.50 -3.91
CA TYR A 123 10.22 -10.25 -4.65
C TYR A 123 11.39 -9.38 -4.22
N ASP A 124 11.97 -8.65 -5.16
CA ASP A 124 12.78 -7.48 -4.85
C ASP A 124 11.85 -6.35 -4.36
N ILE A 125 12.33 -5.59 -3.36
CA ILE A 125 11.49 -4.60 -2.68
C ILE A 125 12.13 -3.23 -2.77
N GLU A 126 11.36 -2.25 -3.21
CA GLU A 126 11.69 -0.83 -3.10
C GLU A 126 10.64 -0.15 -2.23
N VAL A 127 11.05 0.76 -1.36
CA VAL A 127 10.15 1.55 -0.53
C VAL A 127 10.42 3.03 -0.79
N VAL A 128 9.40 3.77 -1.20
CA VAL A 128 9.50 5.21 -1.41
C VAL A 128 9.24 5.90 -0.07
N GLU A 129 10.31 6.29 0.62
CA GLU A 129 10.22 6.83 1.98
C GLU A 129 9.35 8.08 2.05
N SER A 130 9.55 9.03 1.12
CA SER A 130 8.76 10.27 1.03
C SER A 130 7.26 10.03 0.75
N ALA A 131 6.90 8.85 0.25
CA ALA A 131 5.51 8.44 -0.03
C ALA A 131 4.93 7.48 1.02
N THR A 132 5.58 7.35 2.17
CA THR A 132 5.10 6.55 3.31
C THR A 132 5.04 7.40 4.58
N ALA A 133 4.19 7.04 5.53
CA ALA A 133 4.11 7.70 6.84
C ALA A 133 3.50 6.78 7.89
N SER A 134 3.87 7.01 9.14
CA SER A 134 3.31 6.37 10.33
C SER A 134 2.65 7.39 11.26
N LEU A 135 2.09 6.91 12.36
CA LEU A 135 1.50 7.79 13.38
C LEU A 135 2.55 8.53 14.18
N THR A 136 3.73 7.93 14.35
CA THR A 136 4.87 8.54 15.03
C THR A 136 6.13 8.42 14.18
N THR A 137 7.08 9.33 14.42
CA THR A 137 8.39 9.30 13.73
C THR A 137 9.17 8.05 14.11
N GLU A 138 9.12 7.65 15.37
CA GLU A 138 9.83 6.46 15.88
C GLU A 138 9.35 5.18 15.19
N ALA A 139 8.04 5.03 14.98
CA ALA A 139 7.48 3.87 14.27
C ALA A 139 7.87 3.88 12.79
N HIS A 140 7.88 5.05 12.16
CA HIS A 140 8.34 5.22 10.79
C HIS A 140 9.81 4.84 10.65
N ASP A 141 10.69 5.42 11.46
CA ASP A 141 12.14 5.20 11.40
C ASP A 141 12.48 3.73 11.68
N PHE A 142 11.79 3.10 12.63
CA PHE A 142 11.93 1.66 12.88
C PHE A 142 11.61 0.85 11.62
N ALA A 143 10.50 1.13 10.97
CA ALA A 143 10.08 0.41 9.77
C ALA A 143 11.07 0.61 8.61
N ILE A 144 11.52 1.84 8.36
CA ILE A 144 12.55 2.14 7.34
C ILE A 144 13.83 1.36 7.62
N GLY A 145 14.29 1.34 8.88
CA GLY A 145 15.44 0.53 9.28
C GLY A 145 15.21 -0.97 9.05
N HIS A 146 14.03 -1.48 9.35
CA HIS A 146 13.68 -2.87 9.14
C HIS A 146 13.66 -3.26 7.65
N PHE A 147 13.06 -2.45 6.79
CA PHE A 147 13.08 -2.66 5.34
C PHE A 147 14.50 -2.82 4.83
N LYS A 148 15.38 -1.88 5.19
CA LYS A 148 16.75 -1.85 4.72
C LYS A 148 17.60 -2.98 5.27
N ASN A 149 17.59 -3.17 6.58
CA ASN A 149 18.58 -4.02 7.28
C ASN A 149 18.13 -5.47 7.44
N VAL A 150 16.84 -5.75 7.38
CA VAL A 150 16.26 -7.09 7.58
C VAL A 150 15.70 -7.67 6.30
N LEU A 151 14.98 -6.85 5.51
CA LEU A 151 14.37 -7.32 4.27
C LEU A 151 15.22 -7.04 3.02
N GLY A 152 16.34 -6.33 3.15
CA GLY A 152 17.20 -5.99 2.02
C GLY A 152 16.54 -5.06 0.99
N ALA A 153 15.53 -4.32 1.39
CA ALA A 153 14.83 -3.41 0.50
C ALA A 153 15.68 -2.19 0.14
N THR A 154 15.49 -1.69 -1.06
CA THR A 154 16.04 -0.39 -1.49
C THR A 154 15.11 0.72 -1.01
N ILE A 155 15.65 1.70 -0.31
CA ILE A 155 14.91 2.91 0.09
C ILE A 155 15.12 3.97 -0.98
N VAL A 156 14.03 4.43 -1.55
CA VAL A 156 13.97 5.49 -2.56
C VAL A 156 13.48 6.77 -1.91
N GLU A 157 14.17 7.89 -2.17
CA GLU A 157 13.80 9.21 -1.64
C GLU A 157 12.63 9.87 -2.41
#